data_511eed932dfe2042fcd9efd07f146dee
#
_entry.id   511eed932dfe2042fcd9efd07f146dee
#
_cell.length_a   1.000
_cell.length_b   1.000
_cell.length_c   1.000
_cell.angle_alpha   90.00
_cell.angle_beta   90.00
_cell.angle_gamma   90.00
#
_symmetry.space_group_name_H-M   'P 1'
#
loop_
_entity.id
_entity.type
_entity.pdbx_description
1 polymer ?
#
loop_
_entity_poly.entity_id
_entity_poly.type
_entity_poly.pdbx_seq_one_letter_code
_entity_poly.pdbx_strand_id
1 'polypeptide(L)'
;MEALVDYLNERRREFQTTLRVLQSYPEDQRHLKPAEKSRTAAELVRTLVVEERVLTSLVNNGAADPGVWAVEMPGSMTQIIEMWQDTVARNDGVLAKLSPEDWARIVNFYGLQIPLVQACWFELFDHIHHRGQFSVYLRLAGARVPSIYGPTADEPISVAP
;
A
#
# COMPACT_ATOMS: atom_id res chain seq x y z
N MET A 1 21.50 -10.23 -4.28
CA MET A 1 21.52 -9.70 -2.90
C MET A 1 21.23 -8.20 -2.87
N GLU A 2 21.95 -7.40 -3.64
CA GLU A 2 21.76 -5.95 -3.74
C GLU A 2 20.32 -5.53 -4.11
N ALA A 3 19.75 -6.09 -5.16
CA ALA A 3 18.37 -5.83 -5.59
C ALA A 3 17.28 -6.16 -4.54
N LEU A 4 17.55 -7.07 -3.62
CA LEU A 4 16.62 -7.43 -2.53
C LEU A 4 16.67 -6.41 -1.40
N VAL A 5 17.89 -5.94 -1.07
CA VAL A 5 18.08 -4.86 -0.10
C VAL A 5 17.40 -3.59 -0.61
N ASP A 6 17.50 -3.32 -1.91
CA ASP A 6 16.84 -2.19 -2.55
C ASP A 6 15.33 -2.28 -2.44
N TYR A 7 14.72 -3.43 -2.73
CA TYR A 7 13.27 -3.63 -2.58
C TYR A 7 12.79 -3.36 -1.15
N LEU A 8 13.43 -3.97 -0.16
CA LEU A 8 13.00 -3.82 1.24
C LEU A 8 13.15 -2.37 1.74
N ASN A 9 14.20 -1.67 1.30
CA ASN A 9 14.41 -0.27 1.65
C ASN A 9 13.36 0.63 0.97
N GLU A 10 13.11 0.43 -0.34
CA GLU A 10 12.09 1.18 -1.07
C GLU A 10 10.70 0.93 -0.49
N ARG A 11 10.33 -0.33 -0.25
CA ARG A 11 9.08 -0.69 0.40
C ARG A 11 8.91 0.10 1.70
N ARG A 12 9.89 0.07 2.60
CA ARG A 12 9.82 0.78 3.88
C ARG A 12 9.61 2.28 3.70
N ARG A 13 10.34 2.91 2.79
CA ARG A 13 10.21 4.34 2.48
C ARG A 13 8.82 4.68 1.95
N GLU A 14 8.32 3.90 1.00
CA GLU A 14 7.01 4.10 0.39
C GLU A 14 5.87 3.94 1.41
N PHE A 15 5.95 2.94 2.30
CA PHE A 15 4.93 2.71 3.31
C PHE A 15 4.91 3.79 4.40
N GLN A 16 6.06 4.33 4.79
CA GLN A 16 6.12 5.49 5.69
C GLN A 16 5.46 6.71 5.05
N THR A 17 5.67 6.93 3.77
CA THR A 17 5.04 8.01 3.01
C THR A 17 3.52 7.79 2.91
N THR A 18 3.09 6.56 2.63
CA THR A 18 1.66 6.20 2.59
C THR A 18 1.00 6.43 3.94
N LEU A 19 1.62 6.04 5.04
CA LEU A 19 1.06 6.24 6.37
C LEU A 19 0.76 7.73 6.65
N ARG A 20 1.70 8.63 6.30
CA ARG A 20 1.47 10.08 6.44
C ARG A 20 0.28 10.56 5.62
N VAL A 21 0.15 10.06 4.40
CA VAL A 21 -0.98 10.39 3.50
C VAL A 21 -2.30 9.90 4.10
N LEU A 22 -2.36 8.66 4.59
CA LEU A 22 -3.56 8.07 5.18
C LEU A 22 -3.97 8.80 6.48
N GLN A 23 -3.01 9.11 7.35
CA GLN A 23 -3.26 9.81 8.62
C GLN A 23 -3.74 11.26 8.45
N SER A 24 -3.53 11.84 7.28
CA SER A 24 -4.02 13.18 6.97
C SER A 24 -5.49 13.20 6.55
N TYR A 25 -6.14 12.03 6.39
CA TYR A 25 -7.50 11.95 5.90
C TYR A 25 -8.55 12.10 7.03
N PRO A 26 -9.55 13.00 6.88
CA PRO A 26 -10.58 13.21 7.90
C PRO A 26 -11.57 12.03 7.94
N GLU A 27 -11.86 11.52 9.14
CA GLU A 27 -12.74 10.36 9.37
C GLU A 27 -14.17 10.57 8.85
N ASP A 28 -14.71 11.76 8.98
CA ASP A 28 -16.06 12.12 8.55
C ASP A 28 -16.24 12.10 7.03
N GLN A 29 -15.14 12.13 6.27
CA GLN A 29 -15.12 12.07 4.81
C GLN A 29 -14.86 10.66 4.25
N ARG A 30 -14.84 9.60 5.07
CA ARG A 30 -14.51 8.23 4.64
C ARG A 30 -15.39 7.69 3.51
N HIS A 31 -16.58 8.23 3.34
CA HIS A 31 -17.53 7.86 2.27
C HIS A 31 -17.42 8.76 1.02
N LEU A 32 -16.52 9.74 1.02
CA LEU A 32 -16.28 10.60 -0.14
C LEU A 32 -15.92 9.75 -1.37
N LYS A 33 -16.55 10.09 -2.49
CA LYS A 33 -16.44 9.39 -3.76
C LYS A 33 -16.29 10.44 -4.88
N PRO A 34 -15.14 10.52 -5.56
CA PRO A 34 -14.88 11.55 -6.57
C PRO A 34 -15.82 11.49 -7.78
N ALA A 35 -16.25 10.29 -8.15
CA ALA A 35 -17.18 10.05 -9.27
C ALA A 35 -18.00 8.80 -9.00
N GLU A 36 -19.08 8.61 -9.75
CA GLU A 36 -20.03 7.50 -9.58
C GLU A 36 -19.32 6.12 -9.58
N LYS A 37 -18.39 5.92 -10.50
CA LYS A 37 -17.64 4.64 -10.64
C LYS A 37 -16.39 4.55 -9.78
N SER A 38 -16.03 5.61 -9.03
CA SER A 38 -14.90 5.58 -8.11
C SER A 38 -15.20 4.75 -6.87
N ARG A 39 -14.18 4.24 -6.22
CA ARG A 39 -14.26 3.72 -4.85
C ARG A 39 -14.52 4.88 -3.89
N THR A 40 -15.07 4.62 -2.73
CA THR A 40 -15.03 5.55 -1.61
C THR A 40 -13.61 5.62 -1.03
N ALA A 41 -13.32 6.65 -0.24
CA ALA A 41 -12.02 6.77 0.44
C ALA A 41 -11.70 5.52 1.27
N ALA A 42 -12.66 5.03 2.07
CA ALA A 42 -12.48 3.81 2.86
C ALA A 42 -12.23 2.56 2.00
N GLU A 43 -12.95 2.41 0.88
CA GLU A 43 -12.74 1.31 -0.05
C GLU A 43 -11.37 1.37 -0.73
N LEU A 44 -10.84 2.58 -0.97
CA LEU A 44 -9.49 2.73 -1.53
C LEU A 44 -8.42 2.35 -0.51
N VAL A 45 -8.56 2.73 0.77
CA VAL A 45 -7.64 2.27 1.84
C VAL A 45 -7.75 0.77 2.06
N ARG A 46 -8.98 0.20 1.97
CA ARG A 46 -9.17 -1.25 1.97
C ARG A 46 -8.35 -1.95 0.89
N THR A 47 -8.21 -1.35 -0.30
CA THR A 47 -7.38 -1.95 -1.37
C THR A 47 -5.95 -2.15 -0.90
N LEU A 48 -5.35 -1.18 -0.19
CA LEU A 48 -4.01 -1.31 0.36
C LEU A 48 -3.89 -2.47 1.37
N VAL A 49 -4.94 -2.74 2.16
CA VAL A 49 -4.99 -3.92 3.05
C VAL A 49 -5.02 -5.21 2.24
N VAL A 50 -5.81 -5.23 1.16
CA VAL A 50 -5.94 -6.41 0.28
C VAL A 50 -4.62 -6.72 -0.41
N GLU A 51 -3.91 -5.72 -0.95
CA GLU A 51 -2.58 -5.88 -1.56
C GLU A 51 -1.60 -6.56 -0.59
N GLU A 52 -1.57 -6.10 0.66
CA GLU A 52 -0.73 -6.73 1.68
C GLU A 52 -1.12 -8.18 1.97
N ARG A 53 -2.40 -8.52 1.91
CA ARG A 53 -2.87 -9.91 2.07
C ARG A 53 -2.57 -10.77 0.85
N VAL A 54 -2.60 -10.20 -0.37
CA VAL A 54 -2.11 -10.87 -1.57
C VAL A 54 -0.64 -11.23 -1.40
N LEU A 55 0.18 -10.28 -0.97
CA LEU A 55 1.59 -10.52 -0.68
C LEU A 55 1.77 -11.64 0.37
N THR A 56 0.98 -11.62 1.45
CA THR A 56 0.98 -12.70 2.45
C THR A 56 0.69 -14.06 1.82
N SER A 57 -0.31 -14.15 0.92
CA SER A 57 -0.67 -15.41 0.27
C SER A 57 0.40 -15.89 -0.71
N LEU A 58 1.03 -14.99 -1.46
CA LEU A 58 2.16 -15.30 -2.36
C LEU A 58 3.35 -15.87 -1.58
N VAL A 59 3.67 -15.26 -0.44
CA VAL A 59 4.79 -15.73 0.41
C VAL A 59 4.48 -17.09 1.03
N ASN A 60 3.28 -17.30 1.56
CA ASN A 60 2.94 -18.52 2.29
C ASN A 60 2.53 -19.68 1.38
N ASN A 61 1.78 -19.40 0.32
CA ASN A 61 1.11 -20.42 -0.48
C ASN A 61 1.63 -20.50 -1.93
N GLY A 62 2.48 -19.56 -2.34
CA GLY A 62 3.00 -19.50 -3.71
C GLY A 62 1.97 -19.03 -4.75
N ALA A 63 0.81 -18.54 -4.33
CA ALA A 63 -0.23 -18.05 -5.23
C ALA A 63 -1.01 -16.88 -4.61
N ALA A 64 -1.43 -15.93 -5.43
CA ALA A 64 -2.40 -14.92 -5.03
C ALA A 64 -3.76 -15.58 -4.74
N ASP A 65 -4.26 -15.40 -3.52
CA ASP A 65 -5.54 -15.97 -3.08
C ASP A 65 -6.69 -14.98 -3.37
N PRO A 66 -7.65 -15.32 -4.24
CA PRO A 66 -8.82 -14.47 -4.49
C PRO A 66 -9.67 -14.22 -3.24
N GLY A 67 -9.62 -15.11 -2.24
CA GLY A 67 -10.35 -14.99 -0.98
C GLY A 67 -9.96 -13.76 -0.15
N VAL A 68 -8.78 -13.17 -0.40
CA VAL A 68 -8.35 -11.95 0.30
C VAL A 68 -9.26 -10.75 0.06
N TRP A 69 -10.03 -10.75 -1.04
CA TRP A 69 -11.02 -9.71 -1.35
C TRP A 69 -12.29 -9.79 -0.48
N ALA A 70 -12.56 -10.94 0.14
CA ALA A 70 -13.73 -11.15 1.01
C ALA A 70 -13.51 -10.64 2.44
N VAL A 71 -12.52 -9.77 2.67
CA VAL A 71 -12.20 -9.23 3.97
C VAL A 71 -13.27 -8.29 4.46
N GLU A 72 -13.81 -8.58 5.63
CA GLU A 72 -14.64 -7.64 6.37
C GLU A 72 -13.79 -6.47 6.89
N MET A 73 -14.23 -5.25 6.61
CA MET A 73 -13.52 -4.04 6.99
C MET A 73 -14.11 -3.44 8.26
N PRO A 74 -13.25 -2.92 9.16
CA PRO A 74 -13.69 -2.14 10.31
C PRO A 74 -14.53 -0.93 9.93
N GLY A 75 -15.34 -0.45 10.87
CA GLY A 75 -16.27 0.66 10.66
C GLY A 75 -15.62 2.05 10.60
N SER A 76 -14.32 2.20 10.93
CA SER A 76 -13.64 3.49 10.90
C SER A 76 -12.39 3.47 10.03
N MET A 77 -12.02 4.63 9.48
CA MET A 77 -10.79 4.81 8.71
C MET A 77 -9.56 4.48 9.55
N THR A 78 -9.54 4.96 10.80
CA THR A 78 -8.46 4.68 11.75
C THR A 78 -8.21 3.19 11.91
N GLN A 79 -9.27 2.40 12.12
CA GLN A 79 -9.14 0.94 12.27
C GLN A 79 -8.70 0.25 10.98
N ILE A 80 -9.10 0.74 9.80
CA ILE A 80 -8.62 0.21 8.52
C ILE A 80 -7.12 0.48 8.36
N ILE A 81 -6.65 1.68 8.73
CA ILE A 81 -5.24 2.06 8.69
C ILE A 81 -4.43 1.20 9.68
N GLU A 82 -4.92 0.98 10.90
CA GLU A 82 -4.28 0.09 11.87
C GLU A 82 -4.17 -1.35 11.34
N MET A 83 -5.24 -1.88 10.73
CA MET A 83 -5.23 -3.20 10.11
C MET A 83 -4.19 -3.29 8.97
N TRP A 84 -4.06 -2.24 8.16
CA TRP A 84 -3.03 -2.15 7.14
C TRP A 84 -1.63 -2.16 7.76
N GLN A 85 -1.36 -1.32 8.77
CA GLN A 85 -0.06 -1.26 9.45
C GLN A 85 0.34 -2.61 10.06
N ASP A 86 -0.62 -3.30 10.71
CA ASP A 86 -0.39 -4.62 11.30
C ASP A 86 -0.04 -5.67 10.24
N THR A 87 -0.68 -5.60 9.07
CA THR A 87 -0.41 -6.52 7.97
C THR A 87 0.95 -6.24 7.35
N VAL A 88 1.29 -4.96 7.16
CA VAL A 88 2.62 -4.51 6.70
C VAL A 88 3.71 -5.01 7.64
N ALA A 89 3.57 -4.79 8.95
CA ALA A 89 4.58 -5.18 9.93
C ALA A 89 4.82 -6.71 9.94
N ARG A 90 3.76 -7.49 9.80
CA ARG A 90 3.86 -8.96 9.67
C ARG A 90 4.59 -9.36 8.40
N ASN A 91 4.24 -8.79 7.27
CA ASN A 91 4.89 -9.06 5.98
C ASN A 91 6.37 -8.67 6.01
N ASP A 92 6.70 -7.50 6.53
CA ASP A 92 8.11 -7.05 6.65
C ASP A 92 8.93 -8.03 7.50
N GLY A 93 8.35 -8.54 8.59
CA GLY A 93 9.00 -9.54 9.44
C GLY A 93 9.23 -10.89 8.75
N VAL A 94 8.37 -11.28 7.80
CA VAL A 94 8.54 -12.50 6.99
C VAL A 94 9.51 -12.25 5.85
N LEU A 95 9.33 -11.19 5.08
CA LEU A 95 10.17 -10.85 3.92
C LEU A 95 11.64 -10.70 4.29
N ALA A 96 11.94 -10.13 5.47
CA ALA A 96 13.30 -9.96 5.96
C ALA A 96 14.04 -11.28 6.26
N LYS A 97 13.31 -12.39 6.34
CA LYS A 97 13.87 -13.73 6.66
C LYS A 97 13.96 -14.64 5.45
N LEU A 98 13.44 -14.21 4.30
CA LEU A 98 13.47 -15.02 3.08
C LEU A 98 14.89 -15.19 2.55
N SER A 99 15.24 -16.41 2.18
CA SER A 99 16.49 -16.71 1.50
C SER A 99 16.51 -16.20 0.06
N PRO A 100 17.67 -16.07 -0.60
CA PRO A 100 17.73 -15.76 -2.03
C PRO A 100 16.92 -16.72 -2.90
N GLU A 101 16.88 -18.00 -2.53
CA GLU A 101 16.12 -19.05 -3.21
C GLU A 101 14.60 -18.81 -3.07
N ASP A 102 14.12 -18.40 -1.88
CA ASP A 102 12.72 -18.03 -1.66
C ASP A 102 12.29 -16.86 -2.55
N TRP A 103 13.13 -15.83 -2.66
CA TRP A 103 12.88 -14.68 -3.51
C TRP A 103 12.84 -15.02 -5.00
N ALA A 104 13.63 -15.99 -5.43
CA ALA A 104 13.71 -16.45 -6.82
C ALA A 104 12.61 -17.47 -7.17
N ARG A 105 11.94 -18.07 -6.18
CA ARG A 105 10.91 -19.08 -6.44
C ARG A 105 9.78 -18.54 -7.29
N ILE A 106 9.26 -19.40 -8.20
CA ILE A 106 8.12 -19.03 -9.03
C ILE A 106 6.82 -19.11 -8.22
N VAL A 107 6.01 -18.05 -8.35
CA VAL A 107 4.68 -17.96 -7.75
C VAL A 107 3.62 -17.69 -8.81
N ASN A 108 2.38 -18.04 -8.52
CA ASN A 108 1.25 -17.73 -9.39
C ASN A 108 0.64 -16.37 -9.00
N PHE A 109 1.03 -15.35 -9.73
CA PHE A 109 0.50 -14.00 -9.56
C PHE A 109 -0.63 -13.75 -10.56
N TYR A 110 -1.88 -14.02 -10.14
CA TYR A 110 -3.09 -13.87 -10.98
C TYR A 110 -2.99 -14.57 -12.35
N GLY A 111 -2.44 -15.79 -12.37
CA GLY A 111 -2.24 -16.57 -13.59
C GLY A 111 -0.86 -16.42 -14.23
N LEU A 112 -0.09 -15.42 -13.86
CA LEU A 112 1.30 -15.25 -14.30
C LEU A 112 2.24 -16.05 -13.40
N GLN A 113 3.12 -16.85 -14.04
CA GLN A 113 4.18 -17.59 -13.35
C GLN A 113 5.45 -16.75 -13.35
N ILE A 114 5.71 -16.06 -12.25
CA ILE A 114 6.83 -15.11 -12.12
C ILE A 114 7.59 -15.32 -10.80
N PRO A 115 8.85 -14.88 -10.70
CA PRO A 115 9.58 -14.88 -9.43
C PRO A 115 8.85 -14.07 -8.35
N LEU A 116 8.91 -14.53 -7.10
CA LEU A 116 8.30 -13.83 -5.96
C LEU A 116 8.76 -12.37 -5.88
N VAL A 117 10.05 -12.09 -6.07
CA VAL A 117 10.57 -10.71 -6.07
C VAL A 117 9.88 -9.83 -7.11
N GLN A 118 9.58 -10.35 -8.28
CA GLN A 118 8.87 -9.60 -9.33
C GLN A 118 7.41 -9.33 -8.95
N ALA A 119 6.73 -10.31 -8.37
CA ALA A 119 5.38 -10.13 -7.82
C ALA A 119 5.36 -9.06 -6.72
N CYS A 120 6.37 -9.06 -5.83
CA CYS A 120 6.52 -8.04 -4.79
C CYS A 120 6.69 -6.62 -5.37
N TRP A 121 7.44 -6.46 -6.46
CA TRP A 121 7.56 -5.17 -7.14
C TRP A 121 6.24 -4.73 -7.78
N PHE A 122 5.48 -5.64 -8.38
CA PHE A 122 4.16 -5.31 -8.94
C PHE A 122 3.20 -4.83 -7.85
N GLU A 123 3.13 -5.51 -6.71
CA GLU A 123 2.32 -5.07 -5.57
C GLU A 123 2.77 -3.70 -5.04
N LEU A 124 4.07 -3.42 -4.98
CA LEU A 124 4.57 -2.13 -4.55
C LEU A 124 4.20 -1.01 -5.53
N PHE A 125 4.25 -1.26 -6.83
CA PHE A 125 3.84 -0.28 -7.84
C PHE A 125 2.33 -0.01 -7.79
N ASP A 126 1.51 -1.04 -7.57
CA ASP A 126 0.06 -0.88 -7.41
C ASP A 126 -0.27 -0.09 -6.14
N HIS A 127 0.44 -0.37 -5.05
CA HIS A 127 0.37 0.40 -3.82
C HIS A 127 0.67 1.89 -4.03
N ILE A 128 1.76 2.21 -4.73
CA ILE A 128 2.14 3.59 -5.07
C ILE A 128 1.06 4.25 -5.93
N HIS A 129 0.50 3.51 -6.90
CA HIS A 129 -0.61 3.96 -7.73
C HIS A 129 -1.84 4.33 -6.90
N HIS A 130 -2.28 3.45 -6.00
CA HIS A 130 -3.44 3.70 -5.14
C HIS A 130 -3.21 4.84 -4.14
N ARG A 131 -2.01 4.97 -3.58
CA ARG A 131 -1.64 6.14 -2.79
C ARG A 131 -1.74 7.44 -3.59
N GLY A 132 -1.27 7.44 -4.84
CA GLY A 132 -1.39 8.58 -5.74
C GLY A 132 -2.86 8.96 -5.98
N GLN A 133 -3.73 7.98 -6.19
CA GLN A 133 -5.18 8.23 -6.24
C GLN A 133 -5.68 8.85 -4.92
N PHE A 134 -5.26 8.30 -3.77
CA PHE A 134 -5.73 8.76 -2.46
C PHE A 134 -5.33 10.22 -2.15
N SER A 135 -4.22 10.71 -2.70
CA SER A 135 -3.82 12.12 -2.58
C SER A 135 -4.85 13.10 -3.18
N VAL A 136 -5.57 12.66 -4.23
CA VAL A 136 -6.68 13.42 -4.82
C VAL A 136 -7.88 13.45 -3.88
N TYR A 137 -8.17 12.34 -3.20
CA TYR A 137 -9.24 12.28 -2.19
C TYR A 137 -8.96 13.22 -1.02
N LEU A 138 -7.70 13.32 -0.55
CA LEU A 138 -7.30 14.32 0.45
C LEU A 138 -7.68 15.73 0.00
N ARG A 139 -7.34 16.09 -1.24
CA ARG A 139 -7.64 17.42 -1.76
C ARG A 139 -9.15 17.68 -1.85
N LEU A 140 -9.93 16.70 -2.28
CA LEU A 140 -11.39 16.79 -2.35
C LEU A 140 -12.04 16.87 -0.96
N ALA A 141 -11.46 16.23 0.04
CA ALA A 141 -11.90 16.29 1.43
C ALA A 141 -11.50 17.60 2.13
N GLY A 142 -10.83 18.52 1.44
CA GLY A 142 -10.30 19.75 2.04
C GLY A 142 -9.14 19.52 3.02
N ALA A 143 -8.56 18.35 3.00
CA ALA A 143 -7.46 17.97 3.89
C ALA A 143 -6.10 18.42 3.32
N ARG A 144 -5.09 18.48 4.20
CA ARG A 144 -3.71 18.75 3.82
C ARG A 144 -3.12 17.56 3.06
N VAL A 145 -2.46 17.82 1.94
CA VAL A 145 -1.75 16.82 1.16
C VAL A 145 -0.26 16.87 1.51
N PRO A 146 0.28 15.87 2.23
CA PRO A 146 1.70 15.85 2.57
C PRO A 146 2.59 15.73 1.34
N SER A 147 3.85 16.14 1.47
CA SER A 147 4.88 15.88 0.46
C SER A 147 5.04 14.37 0.27
N ILE A 148 5.03 13.91 -0.99
CA ILE A 148 5.23 12.51 -1.38
C ILE A 148 6.64 12.35 -1.97
N TYR A 149 6.85 12.75 -3.19
CA TYR A 149 8.17 12.75 -3.87
C TYR A 149 8.73 14.17 -4.08
N GLY A 150 7.96 15.18 -3.75
CA GLY A 150 8.32 16.57 -3.91
C GLY A 150 7.32 17.47 -3.19
N PRO A 151 7.48 18.79 -3.30
CA PRO A 151 6.65 19.75 -2.60
C PRO A 151 5.19 19.65 -3.05
N THR A 152 4.29 20.00 -2.13
CA THR A 152 2.87 20.22 -2.41
C THR A 152 2.50 21.67 -2.11
N ALA A 153 1.29 22.07 -2.44
CA ALA A 153 0.78 23.38 -2.05
C ALA A 153 0.73 23.58 -0.51
N ASP A 154 0.63 22.45 0.23
CA ASP A 154 0.53 22.46 1.70
C ASP A 154 1.89 22.25 2.39
N GLU A 155 2.87 21.69 1.65
CA GLU A 155 4.25 21.48 2.08
C GLU A 155 5.22 21.96 0.99
N PRO A 156 5.40 23.27 0.81
CA PRO A 156 6.32 23.83 -0.17
C PRO A 156 7.77 23.59 0.26
N ILE A 157 8.70 23.59 -0.72
CA ILE A 157 10.13 23.60 -0.40
C ILE A 157 10.44 24.89 0.36
N SER A 158 10.95 24.75 1.57
CA SER A 158 11.57 25.88 2.27
C SER A 158 12.91 26.17 1.60
N VAL A 159 12.94 27.11 0.65
CA VAL A 159 14.20 27.69 0.21
C VAL A 159 14.59 28.65 1.33
N ALA A 160 15.58 28.29 2.13
CA ALA A 160 16.19 29.24 3.07
C ALA A 160 16.74 30.42 2.27
N PRO A 161 16.54 31.66 2.71
CA PRO A 161 17.07 32.84 2.06
C PRO A 161 18.59 32.84 2.01
#